data_ad657c21064c08ca92790b07a36fe4b7
#
_entry.id   ad657c21064c08ca92790b07a36fe4b7
#
_cell.length_a   1.000
_cell.length_b   1.000
_cell.length_c   1.000
_cell.angle_alpha   90.00
_cell.angle_beta   90.00
_cell.angle_gamma   90.00
#
_symmetry.space_group_name_H-M   'P 1'
#
loop_
_entity.id
_entity.type
_entity.pdbx_description
1 polymer ?
#
loop_
_entity_poly.entity_id
_entity_poly.type
_entity_poly.pdbx_seq_one_letter_code
_entity_poly.pdbx_strand_id
1 'polypeptide(L)'
;RNERLFYYYIMSDLMKNIPLVYTPTVGEACQKFSMMFRRPEGLTLSIEDKGSVEECIENWPRPSDAPRVAVITDGSRILGLGDLGWNGLGIAIGKLSLYVAGAGVHPQSTMPIVVDVGTDNEELRNHPLYLGLRRPRPSTEELVEFVDEIMMKLNARYPNLIIQFEDWSSEHAFLFLERYKNKYPMFNDDIQGTGSVILAG
;
A
#
# COMPACT_ATOMS: atom_id res chain seq x y z
N ARG A 1 -17.36 -2.23 10.59
CA ARG A 1 -17.00 -3.55 10.05
C ARG A 1 -16.67 -4.51 11.20
N ASN A 2 -17.11 -5.76 11.14
CA ASN A 2 -16.72 -6.78 12.08
C ASN A 2 -15.49 -7.53 11.50
N GLU A 3 -14.29 -7.12 11.91
CA GLU A 3 -13.02 -7.67 11.44
C GLU A 3 -12.92 -9.18 11.73
N ARG A 4 -13.34 -9.60 12.93
CA ARG A 4 -13.30 -11.01 13.34
C ARG A 4 -14.15 -11.89 12.44
N LEU A 5 -15.37 -11.46 12.13
CA LEU A 5 -16.28 -12.16 11.23
C LEU A 5 -15.73 -12.19 9.79
N PHE A 6 -15.12 -11.09 9.36
CA PHE A 6 -14.51 -10.98 8.03
C PHE A 6 -13.42 -12.04 7.83
N TYR A 7 -12.43 -12.08 8.73
CA TYR A 7 -11.35 -13.05 8.60
C TYR A 7 -11.81 -14.49 8.85
N TYR A 8 -12.75 -14.72 9.76
CA TYR A 8 -13.37 -16.03 9.92
C TYR A 8 -14.00 -16.53 8.61
N TYR A 9 -14.74 -15.66 7.93
CA TYR A 9 -15.34 -16.00 6.63
C TYR A 9 -14.27 -16.27 5.57
N ILE A 10 -13.27 -15.42 5.43
CA ILE A 10 -12.22 -15.62 4.41
C ILE A 10 -11.48 -16.93 4.66
N MET A 11 -11.14 -17.26 5.90
CA MET A 11 -10.39 -18.47 6.26
C MET A 11 -11.25 -19.75 6.23
N SER A 12 -12.58 -19.64 6.23
CA SER A 12 -13.46 -20.83 6.20
C SER A 12 -13.32 -21.63 4.88
N ASP A 13 -12.98 -20.97 3.77
CA ASP A 13 -12.64 -21.59 2.50
C ASP A 13 -11.71 -20.65 1.72
N LEU A 14 -10.42 -20.76 2.00
CA LEU A 14 -9.43 -19.82 1.50
C LEU A 14 -9.38 -19.76 -0.03
N MET A 15 -9.39 -20.92 -0.69
CA MET A 15 -9.30 -20.98 -2.15
C MET A 15 -10.49 -20.32 -2.85
N LYS A 16 -11.68 -20.46 -2.28
CA LYS A 16 -12.90 -19.84 -2.81
C LYS A 16 -12.96 -18.34 -2.51
N ASN A 17 -12.46 -17.93 -1.35
CA ASN A 17 -12.68 -16.59 -0.82
C ASN A 17 -11.54 -15.59 -1.13
N ILE A 18 -10.33 -16.04 -1.47
CA ILE A 18 -9.23 -15.16 -1.89
C ILE A 18 -9.65 -14.17 -2.99
N PRO A 19 -10.36 -14.59 -4.07
CA PRO A 19 -10.78 -13.65 -5.12
C PRO A 19 -11.70 -12.53 -4.66
N LEU A 20 -12.30 -12.64 -3.48
CA LEU A 20 -13.17 -11.61 -2.90
C LEU A 20 -12.37 -10.48 -2.24
N VAL A 21 -11.13 -10.75 -1.82
CA VAL A 21 -10.29 -9.78 -1.09
C VAL A 21 -9.08 -9.30 -1.89
N TYR A 22 -8.76 -10.00 -2.99
CA TYR A 22 -7.69 -9.63 -3.89
C TYR A 22 -8.17 -9.67 -5.36
N THR A 23 -7.34 -10.14 -6.30
CA THR A 23 -7.73 -10.20 -7.71
C THR A 23 -8.83 -11.24 -7.94
N PRO A 24 -9.85 -10.93 -8.76
CA PRO A 24 -10.05 -9.69 -9.53
C PRO A 24 -10.77 -8.57 -8.77
N THR A 25 -11.42 -8.85 -7.66
CA THR A 25 -12.32 -7.92 -6.94
C THR A 25 -11.60 -6.67 -6.45
N VAL A 26 -10.37 -6.78 -5.97
CA VAL A 26 -9.58 -5.64 -5.48
C VAL A 26 -9.31 -4.62 -6.57
N GLY A 27 -9.15 -5.04 -7.83
CA GLY A 27 -8.97 -4.12 -8.96
C GLY A 27 -10.19 -3.22 -9.16
N GLU A 28 -11.40 -3.79 -9.17
CA GLU A 28 -12.63 -3.01 -9.23
C GLU A 28 -12.81 -2.13 -8.00
N ALA A 29 -12.47 -2.64 -6.81
CA ALA A 29 -12.52 -1.88 -5.59
C ALA A 29 -11.60 -0.64 -5.64
N CYS A 30 -10.39 -0.77 -6.19
CA CYS A 30 -9.48 0.36 -6.37
C CYS A 30 -10.03 1.40 -7.34
N GLN A 31 -10.61 0.99 -8.47
CA GLN A 31 -11.23 1.93 -9.40
C GLN A 31 -12.34 2.79 -8.77
N LYS A 32 -13.06 2.22 -7.80
CA LYS A 32 -14.19 2.85 -7.12
C LYS A 32 -13.86 3.32 -5.69
N PHE A 33 -12.60 3.26 -5.27
CA PHE A 33 -12.21 3.38 -3.85
C PHE A 33 -12.68 4.70 -3.23
N SER A 34 -12.46 5.82 -3.91
CA SER A 34 -12.94 7.14 -3.48
C SER A 34 -14.47 7.27 -3.43
N MET A 35 -15.19 6.43 -4.19
CA MET A 35 -16.65 6.48 -4.26
C MET A 35 -17.33 5.63 -3.19
N MET A 36 -16.59 4.76 -2.50
CA MET A 36 -17.17 3.78 -1.57
C MET A 36 -17.61 4.37 -0.23
N PHE A 37 -17.54 5.63 0.01
CA PHE A 37 -18.01 6.34 1.22
C PHE A 37 -17.72 5.59 2.55
N ARG A 38 -16.52 5.05 2.68
CA ARG A 38 -16.05 4.31 3.88
C ARG A 38 -14.85 5.02 4.48
N ARG A 39 -14.73 4.93 5.79
CA ARG A 39 -13.48 5.35 6.45
C ARG A 39 -12.36 4.44 5.94
N PRO A 40 -11.31 4.97 5.29
CA PRO A 40 -10.19 4.17 4.82
C PRO A 40 -9.47 3.50 6.01
N GLU A 41 -9.13 2.24 5.84
CA GLU A 41 -8.25 1.52 6.76
C GLU A 41 -6.84 1.66 6.22
N GLY A 42 -6.03 2.57 6.72
CA GLY A 42 -4.67 2.74 6.27
C GLY A 42 -4.12 4.13 6.55
N LEU A 43 -2.82 4.26 6.39
CA LEU A 43 -2.11 5.52 6.51
C LEU A 43 -1.97 6.15 5.13
N THR A 44 -2.42 7.38 4.98
CA THR A 44 -2.12 8.23 3.83
C THR A 44 -0.96 9.14 4.21
N LEU A 45 0.09 9.11 3.40
CA LEU A 45 1.23 10.02 3.48
C LEU A 45 1.21 10.89 2.22
N SER A 46 0.81 12.12 2.37
CA SER A 46 0.77 13.09 1.27
C SER A 46 2.12 13.77 1.09
N ILE A 47 2.53 14.00 -0.15
CA ILE A 47 3.75 14.79 -0.43
C ILE A 47 3.64 16.21 0.12
N GLU A 48 2.44 16.70 0.37
CA GLU A 48 2.22 18.00 1.02
C GLU A 48 2.57 17.98 2.51
N ASP A 49 2.68 16.77 3.11
CA ASP A 49 3.13 16.57 4.49
C ASP A 49 4.66 16.36 4.60
N LYS A 50 5.42 16.60 3.52
CA LYS A 50 6.88 16.50 3.54
C LYS A 50 7.46 17.40 4.63
N GLY A 51 8.32 16.80 5.47
CA GLY A 51 8.85 17.44 6.69
C GLY A 51 8.04 17.14 7.96
N SER A 52 6.82 16.58 7.84
CA SER A 52 5.92 16.24 8.95
C SER A 52 5.46 14.77 8.92
N VAL A 53 6.16 13.91 8.19
CA VAL A 53 5.82 12.48 8.06
C VAL A 53 5.76 11.77 9.42
N GLU A 54 6.63 12.15 10.37
CA GLU A 54 6.63 11.60 11.72
C GLU A 54 5.30 11.83 12.45
N GLU A 55 4.77 13.05 12.37
CA GLU A 55 3.49 13.40 12.97
C GLU A 55 2.33 12.62 12.33
N CYS A 56 2.36 12.42 11.01
CA CYS A 56 1.37 11.60 10.32
C CYS A 56 1.39 10.15 10.80
N ILE A 57 2.58 9.56 10.98
CA ILE A 57 2.75 8.20 11.51
C ILE A 57 2.28 8.12 12.96
N GLU A 58 2.56 9.12 13.78
CA GLU A 58 2.15 9.16 15.18
C GLU A 58 0.63 9.30 15.37
N ASN A 59 0.00 10.09 14.51
CA ASN A 59 -1.44 10.32 14.53
C ASN A 59 -2.27 9.20 13.89
N TRP A 60 -1.62 8.23 13.23
CA TRP A 60 -2.35 7.10 12.67
C TRP A 60 -3.01 6.27 13.79
N PRO A 61 -4.36 6.04 13.73
CA PRO A 61 -5.07 5.32 14.77
C PRO A 61 -4.57 3.88 14.86
N ARG A 62 -3.83 3.58 15.90
CA ARG A 62 -3.21 2.27 16.08
C ARG A 62 -4.17 1.25 16.63
N PRO A 63 -4.06 0.01 16.13
CA PRO A 63 -4.39 -1.17 16.91
C PRO A 63 -3.50 -1.25 18.17
N SER A 64 -3.87 -2.12 19.11
CA SER A 64 -3.14 -2.33 20.37
C SER A 64 -1.67 -2.72 20.21
N ASP A 65 -1.32 -3.33 19.06
CA ASP A 65 0.01 -3.87 18.80
C ASP A 65 0.80 -3.01 17.80
N ALA A 66 2.13 -2.96 17.97
CA ALA A 66 2.99 -2.33 16.98
C ALA A 66 2.91 -3.07 15.64
N PRO A 67 2.83 -2.35 14.49
CA PRO A 67 2.78 -2.99 13.19
C PRO A 67 4.06 -3.78 12.93
N ARG A 68 3.92 -4.96 12.31
CA ARG A 68 5.02 -5.86 11.94
C ARG A 68 5.21 -5.97 10.44
N VAL A 69 4.15 -5.74 9.67
CA VAL A 69 4.18 -5.76 8.21
C VAL A 69 3.42 -4.55 7.68
N ALA A 70 4.07 -3.78 6.84
CA ALA A 70 3.45 -2.71 6.05
C ALA A 70 3.48 -3.08 4.56
N VAL A 71 2.44 -2.71 3.85
CA VAL A 71 2.42 -2.69 2.39
C VAL A 71 2.27 -1.24 1.96
N ILE A 72 3.23 -0.77 1.15
CA ILE A 72 3.30 0.61 0.69
C ILE A 72 3.21 0.68 -0.83
N THR A 73 2.32 1.54 -1.31
CA THR A 73 2.12 1.80 -2.75
C THR A 73 1.96 3.29 -3.00
N ASP A 74 2.37 3.76 -4.17
CA ASP A 74 2.03 5.11 -4.65
C ASP A 74 0.86 5.09 -5.66
N GLY A 75 0.33 3.91 -5.95
CA GLY A 75 -0.78 3.71 -6.87
C GLY A 75 -0.45 3.95 -8.34
N SER A 76 0.84 4.05 -8.70
CA SER A 76 1.23 4.42 -10.08
C SER A 76 1.01 3.30 -11.10
N ARG A 77 0.93 2.04 -10.65
CA ARG A 77 0.74 0.89 -11.54
C ARG A 77 -0.09 -0.22 -10.91
N ILE A 78 -1.34 0.06 -10.64
CA ILE A 78 -2.25 -0.89 -10.01
C ILE A 78 -2.61 -2.02 -11.01
N LEU A 79 -1.98 -3.17 -10.84
CA LEU A 79 -2.21 -4.34 -11.70
C LEU A 79 -2.13 -3.97 -13.20
N GLY A 80 -3.11 -4.39 -14.01
CA GLY A 80 -3.31 -3.97 -15.39
C GLY A 80 -4.12 -2.69 -15.57
N LEU A 81 -4.49 -1.99 -14.48
CA LEU A 81 -5.38 -0.82 -14.52
C LEU A 81 -4.62 0.52 -14.66
N GLY A 82 -3.29 0.51 -14.48
CA GLY A 82 -2.46 1.70 -14.58
C GLY A 82 -2.48 2.57 -13.34
N ASP A 83 -2.33 3.88 -13.54
CA ASP A 83 -2.26 4.86 -12.45
C ASP A 83 -3.64 5.14 -11.86
N LEU A 84 -3.83 4.76 -10.60
CA LEU A 84 -5.02 5.02 -9.81
C LEU A 84 -4.73 5.95 -8.60
N GLY A 85 -3.51 6.45 -8.47
CA GLY A 85 -3.12 7.38 -7.42
C GLY A 85 -3.50 6.89 -6.02
N TRP A 86 -4.10 7.77 -5.22
CA TRP A 86 -4.53 7.47 -3.85
C TRP A 86 -5.45 6.24 -3.73
N ASN A 87 -6.23 5.95 -4.76
CA ASN A 87 -7.10 4.78 -4.79
C ASN A 87 -6.33 3.45 -4.70
N GLY A 88 -5.02 3.47 -4.96
CA GLY A 88 -4.11 2.35 -4.74
C GLY A 88 -4.06 1.84 -3.30
N LEU A 89 -4.53 2.61 -2.32
CA LEU A 89 -4.65 2.13 -0.93
C LEU A 89 -5.43 0.81 -0.83
N GLY A 90 -6.39 0.60 -1.72
CA GLY A 90 -7.16 -0.65 -1.81
C GLY A 90 -6.29 -1.89 -2.05
N ILE A 91 -5.21 -1.76 -2.84
CA ILE A 91 -4.23 -2.85 -3.07
C ILE A 91 -3.49 -3.19 -1.78
N ALA A 92 -2.98 -2.19 -1.07
CA ALA A 92 -2.26 -2.42 0.18
C ALA A 92 -3.14 -3.13 1.22
N ILE A 93 -4.41 -2.73 1.34
CA ILE A 93 -5.40 -3.38 2.22
C ILE A 93 -5.66 -4.83 1.78
N GLY A 94 -5.85 -5.06 0.48
CA GLY A 94 -6.08 -6.40 -0.07
C GLY A 94 -4.89 -7.33 0.15
N LYS A 95 -3.67 -6.86 -0.12
CA LYS A 95 -2.43 -7.63 0.08
C LYS A 95 -2.25 -8.04 1.54
N LEU A 96 -2.44 -7.11 2.47
CA LEU A 96 -2.35 -7.43 3.90
C LEU A 96 -3.46 -8.39 4.35
N SER A 97 -4.64 -8.32 3.75
CA SER A 97 -5.70 -9.30 4.01
C SER A 97 -5.30 -10.73 3.58
N LEU A 98 -4.53 -10.87 2.49
CA LEU A 98 -3.95 -12.16 2.10
C LEU A 98 -2.94 -12.67 3.13
N TYR A 99 -2.08 -11.81 3.65
CA TYR A 99 -1.09 -12.19 4.66
C TYR A 99 -1.75 -12.62 5.98
N VAL A 100 -2.84 -11.96 6.36
CA VAL A 100 -3.63 -12.41 7.52
C VAL A 100 -4.23 -13.78 7.26
N ALA A 101 -4.92 -13.95 6.14
CA ALA A 101 -5.67 -15.16 5.85
C ALA A 101 -4.77 -16.35 5.49
N GLY A 102 -3.71 -16.14 4.73
CA GLY A 102 -2.85 -17.19 4.19
C GLY A 102 -1.56 -17.44 4.95
N ALA A 103 -1.00 -16.41 5.60
CA ALA A 103 0.28 -16.50 6.31
C ALA A 103 0.17 -16.36 7.84
N GLY A 104 -1.06 -16.19 8.38
CA GLY A 104 -1.28 -16.10 9.81
C GLY A 104 -0.77 -14.83 10.47
N VAL A 105 -0.56 -13.77 9.71
CA VAL A 105 -0.22 -12.44 10.24
C VAL A 105 -1.39 -11.91 11.06
N HIS A 106 -1.12 -11.43 12.28
CA HIS A 106 -2.19 -10.87 13.11
C HIS A 106 -2.78 -9.60 12.46
N PRO A 107 -4.10 -9.46 12.30
CA PRO A 107 -4.71 -8.32 11.62
C PRO A 107 -4.26 -6.96 12.16
N GLN A 108 -4.17 -6.85 13.49
CA GLN A 108 -3.76 -5.61 14.15
C GLN A 108 -2.27 -5.30 14.05
N SER A 109 -1.46 -6.21 13.49
CA SER A 109 -0.05 -5.95 13.22
C SER A 109 0.24 -5.59 11.76
N THR A 110 -0.79 -5.28 10.99
CA THR A 110 -0.70 -4.85 9.59
C THR A 110 -0.84 -3.34 9.43
N MET A 111 -0.12 -2.76 8.46
CA MET A 111 -0.13 -1.33 8.20
C MET A 111 -0.20 -1.05 6.68
N PRO A 112 -1.40 -0.86 6.13
CA PRO A 112 -1.53 -0.43 4.74
C PRO A 112 -1.17 1.06 4.62
N ILE A 113 -0.33 1.39 3.62
CA ILE A 113 0.16 2.75 3.40
C ILE A 113 -0.02 3.12 1.93
N VAL A 114 -0.56 4.30 1.68
CA VAL A 114 -0.50 4.94 0.37
C VAL A 114 0.32 6.22 0.44
N VAL A 115 1.23 6.36 -0.51
CA VAL A 115 2.05 7.56 -0.73
C VAL A 115 1.34 8.40 -1.78
N ASP A 116 0.59 9.41 -1.33
CA ASP A 116 -0.18 10.26 -2.22
C ASP A 116 0.69 11.40 -2.74
N VAL A 117 1.15 11.23 -3.95
CA VAL A 117 1.97 12.22 -4.67
C VAL A 117 1.25 12.81 -5.89
N GLY A 118 -0.08 12.61 -5.97
CA GLY A 118 -0.87 12.92 -7.13
C GLY A 118 -0.99 11.75 -8.11
N THR A 119 -1.54 12.02 -9.27
CA THR A 119 -1.75 11.02 -10.33
C THR A 119 -1.71 11.66 -11.71
N ASP A 120 -1.17 10.95 -12.70
CA ASP A 120 -1.20 11.37 -14.09
C ASP A 120 -2.50 10.97 -14.81
N ASN A 121 -3.37 10.25 -14.12
CA ASN A 121 -4.71 9.92 -14.60
C ASN A 121 -5.63 11.15 -14.52
N GLU A 122 -5.83 11.82 -15.66
CA GLU A 122 -6.65 13.05 -15.76
C GLU A 122 -8.12 12.81 -15.38
N GLU A 123 -8.65 11.64 -15.69
CA GLU A 123 -10.04 11.30 -15.36
C GLU A 123 -10.23 11.28 -13.84
N LEU A 124 -9.30 10.67 -13.11
CA LEU A 124 -9.32 10.68 -11.65
C LEU A 124 -9.10 12.07 -11.07
N ARG A 125 -8.13 12.84 -11.59
CA ARG A 125 -7.88 14.21 -11.09
C ARG A 125 -9.11 15.11 -11.21
N ASN A 126 -9.89 14.91 -12.26
CA ASN A 126 -11.09 15.71 -12.54
C ASN A 126 -12.35 15.11 -11.89
N HIS A 127 -12.29 13.90 -11.34
CA HIS A 127 -13.46 13.25 -10.74
C HIS A 127 -13.85 13.92 -9.42
N PRO A 128 -15.10 14.39 -9.24
CA PRO A 128 -15.51 15.17 -8.07
C PRO A 128 -15.37 14.43 -6.73
N LEU A 129 -15.42 13.10 -6.75
CA LEU A 129 -15.30 12.25 -5.57
C LEU A 129 -13.88 11.72 -5.32
N TYR A 130 -12.89 12.06 -6.16
CA TYR A 130 -11.52 11.62 -5.93
C TYR A 130 -10.96 12.24 -4.66
N LEU A 131 -10.44 11.40 -3.76
CA LEU A 131 -9.97 11.80 -2.43
C LEU A 131 -8.46 12.10 -2.38
N GLY A 132 -7.70 11.69 -3.40
CA GLY A 132 -6.27 11.97 -3.48
C GLY A 132 -5.94 13.37 -4.00
N LEU A 133 -4.65 13.69 -4.02
CA LEU A 133 -4.14 14.94 -4.53
C LEU A 133 -4.46 15.10 -6.03
N ARG A 134 -5.08 16.23 -6.38
CA ARG A 134 -5.52 16.55 -7.75
C ARG A 134 -4.43 17.29 -8.53
N ARG A 135 -3.24 16.69 -8.55
CA ARG A 135 -2.08 17.23 -9.28
C ARG A 135 -1.38 16.11 -10.06
N PRO A 136 -0.62 16.45 -11.13
CA PRO A 136 0.29 15.49 -11.76
C PRO A 136 1.33 14.97 -10.77
N ARG A 137 1.89 13.82 -11.06
CA ARG A 137 3.00 13.27 -10.27
C ARG A 137 4.21 14.19 -10.29
N PRO A 138 4.99 14.23 -9.20
CA PRO A 138 6.21 15.03 -9.10
C PRO A 138 7.33 14.43 -9.95
N SER A 139 8.47 15.12 -10.00
CA SER A 139 9.69 14.56 -10.56
C SER A 139 10.18 13.36 -9.72
N THR A 140 11.00 12.51 -10.33
CA THR A 140 11.62 11.37 -9.64
C THR A 140 12.45 11.84 -8.44
N GLU A 141 13.14 12.96 -8.55
CA GLU A 141 13.95 13.52 -7.47
C GLU A 141 13.09 13.91 -6.26
N GLU A 142 11.99 14.62 -6.50
CA GLU A 142 11.06 15.04 -5.44
C GLU A 142 10.39 13.82 -4.77
N LEU A 143 10.03 12.82 -5.58
CA LEU A 143 9.48 11.55 -5.08
C LEU A 143 10.49 10.81 -4.21
N VAL A 144 11.75 10.72 -4.65
CA VAL A 144 12.83 10.04 -3.90
C VAL A 144 13.07 10.72 -2.55
N GLU A 145 13.14 12.04 -2.51
CA GLU A 145 13.32 12.78 -1.26
C GLU A 145 12.19 12.50 -0.26
N PHE A 146 10.96 12.45 -0.75
CA PHE A 146 9.80 12.18 0.09
C PHE A 146 9.78 10.73 0.59
N VAL A 147 10.06 9.76 -0.28
CA VAL A 147 10.10 8.34 0.12
C VAL A 147 11.30 8.06 1.05
N ASP A 148 12.43 8.76 0.88
CA ASP A 148 13.56 8.70 1.84
C ASP A 148 13.11 9.12 3.26
N GLU A 149 12.36 10.20 3.38
CA GLU A 149 11.81 10.65 4.66
C GLU A 149 10.86 9.59 5.25
N ILE A 150 9.95 9.06 4.44
CA ILE A 150 9.00 8.02 4.87
C ILE A 150 9.75 6.80 5.43
N MET A 151 10.72 6.27 4.67
CA MET A 151 11.47 5.08 5.08
C MET A 151 12.28 5.32 6.37
N MET A 152 12.90 6.49 6.48
CA MET A 152 13.65 6.88 7.68
C MET A 152 12.72 6.96 8.90
N LYS A 153 11.56 7.61 8.78
CA LYS A 153 10.64 7.82 9.91
C LYS A 153 9.91 6.53 10.29
N LEU A 154 9.51 5.70 9.33
CA LEU A 154 8.93 4.38 9.60
C LEU A 154 9.93 3.49 10.35
N ASN A 155 11.19 3.42 9.89
CA ASN A 155 12.21 2.59 10.54
C ASN A 155 12.58 3.11 11.94
N ALA A 156 12.67 4.42 12.13
CA ALA A 156 12.92 5.01 13.44
C ALA A 156 11.81 4.68 14.44
N ARG A 157 10.55 4.73 13.98
CA ARG A 157 9.38 4.48 14.84
C ARG A 157 9.11 2.99 15.07
N TYR A 158 9.38 2.16 14.06
CA TYR A 158 9.11 0.72 14.05
C TYR A 158 10.32 -0.06 13.50
N PRO A 159 11.40 -0.24 14.27
CA PRO A 159 12.64 -0.85 13.76
C PRO A 159 12.50 -2.29 13.25
N ASN A 160 11.46 -3.00 13.68
CA ASN A 160 11.17 -4.38 13.28
C ASN A 160 10.06 -4.48 12.23
N LEU A 161 9.62 -3.36 11.65
CA LEU A 161 8.61 -3.33 10.62
C LEU A 161 9.19 -3.84 9.30
N ILE A 162 8.58 -4.86 8.73
CA ILE A 162 8.88 -5.31 7.37
C ILE A 162 8.04 -4.48 6.41
N ILE A 163 8.68 -3.81 5.45
CA ILE A 163 8.03 -2.90 4.51
C ILE A 163 8.05 -3.53 3.12
N GLN A 164 6.88 -3.86 2.62
CA GLN A 164 6.71 -4.37 1.25
C GLN A 164 6.27 -3.25 0.32
N PHE A 165 6.99 -3.08 -0.78
CA PHE A 165 6.60 -2.23 -1.89
C PHE A 165 5.71 -3.02 -2.85
N GLU A 166 4.58 -2.43 -3.28
CA GLU A 166 3.57 -3.06 -4.13
C GLU A 166 3.03 -2.09 -5.17
N ASP A 167 2.90 -2.52 -6.42
CA ASP A 167 2.26 -1.80 -7.53
C ASP A 167 2.84 -0.38 -7.78
N TRP A 168 4.15 -0.24 -7.67
CA TRP A 168 4.88 0.93 -8.14
C TRP A 168 5.18 0.85 -9.64
N SER A 169 5.35 1.99 -10.33
CA SER A 169 5.86 1.98 -11.70
C SER A 169 7.16 1.20 -11.79
N SER A 170 7.42 0.55 -12.92
CA SER A 170 8.60 -0.33 -13.05
C SER A 170 9.91 0.41 -12.76
N GLU A 171 10.03 1.65 -13.21
CA GLU A 171 11.20 2.50 -12.96
C GLU A 171 11.41 2.73 -11.47
N HIS A 172 10.38 3.17 -10.75
CA HIS A 172 10.46 3.45 -9.32
C HIS A 172 10.58 2.18 -8.47
N ALA A 173 9.96 1.08 -8.89
CA ALA A 173 10.07 -0.20 -8.20
C ALA A 173 11.54 -0.68 -8.12
N PHE A 174 12.26 -0.67 -9.23
CA PHE A 174 13.68 -1.03 -9.25
C PHE A 174 14.55 -0.01 -8.51
N LEU A 175 14.30 1.28 -8.71
CA LEU A 175 15.03 2.35 -8.05
C LEU A 175 14.95 2.23 -6.52
N PHE A 176 13.75 2.08 -5.96
CA PHE A 176 13.57 1.98 -4.52
C PHE A 176 14.06 0.66 -3.94
N LEU A 177 13.91 -0.46 -4.67
CA LEU A 177 14.49 -1.72 -4.24
C LEU A 177 16.00 -1.62 -4.09
N GLU A 178 16.71 -1.10 -5.10
CA GLU A 178 18.17 -0.94 -5.04
C GLU A 178 18.59 0.04 -3.94
N ARG A 179 17.81 1.09 -3.72
CA ARG A 179 18.13 2.13 -2.74
C ARG A 179 17.99 1.66 -1.29
N TYR A 180 17.03 0.76 -1.00
CA TYR A 180 16.65 0.45 0.38
C TYR A 180 16.92 -0.99 0.83
N LYS A 181 17.05 -1.97 -0.06
CA LYS A 181 17.18 -3.40 0.28
C LYS A 181 18.30 -3.74 1.27
N ASN A 182 19.35 -2.92 1.34
CA ASN A 182 20.48 -3.10 2.25
C ASN A 182 20.45 -2.14 3.47
N LYS A 183 19.43 -1.28 3.57
CA LYS A 183 19.32 -0.27 4.63
C LYS A 183 18.17 -0.56 5.59
N TYR A 184 17.09 -1.13 5.08
CA TYR A 184 15.85 -1.35 5.80
C TYR A 184 15.33 -2.77 5.61
N PRO A 185 14.54 -3.32 6.57
CA PRO A 185 13.82 -4.58 6.37
C PRO A 185 12.70 -4.37 5.33
N MET A 186 13.03 -4.44 4.04
CA MET A 186 12.10 -4.19 2.96
C MET A 186 12.28 -5.15 1.79
N PHE A 187 11.24 -5.31 1.00
CA PHE A 187 11.28 -6.00 -0.28
C PHE A 187 10.23 -5.43 -1.24
N ASN A 188 10.37 -5.75 -2.52
CA ASN A 188 9.36 -5.47 -3.54
C ASN A 188 8.79 -6.80 -4.06
N ASP A 189 7.49 -7.02 -3.87
CA ASP A 189 6.86 -8.28 -4.24
C ASP A 189 6.72 -8.46 -5.75
N ASP A 190 6.46 -7.37 -6.50
CA ASP A 190 6.36 -7.41 -7.97
C ASP A 190 7.66 -7.87 -8.62
N ILE A 191 8.81 -7.60 -7.99
CA ILE A 191 10.14 -7.99 -8.48
C ILE A 191 10.58 -9.30 -7.84
N GLN A 192 10.70 -9.35 -6.52
CA GLN A 192 11.30 -10.46 -5.78
C GLN A 192 10.33 -11.61 -5.56
N GLY A 193 9.07 -11.31 -5.22
CA GLY A 193 8.03 -12.33 -5.08
C GLY A 193 7.72 -13.00 -6.41
N THR A 194 7.51 -12.22 -7.46
CA THR A 194 7.30 -12.73 -8.83
C THR A 194 8.49 -13.55 -9.30
N GLY A 195 9.72 -13.08 -9.09
CA GLY A 195 10.93 -13.82 -9.42
C GLY A 195 11.02 -15.16 -8.68
N SER A 196 10.62 -15.20 -7.41
CA SER A 196 10.62 -16.43 -6.61
C SER A 196 9.61 -17.46 -7.12
N VAL A 197 8.41 -17.01 -7.52
CA VAL A 197 7.39 -17.90 -8.11
C VAL A 197 7.86 -18.47 -9.44
N ILE A 198 8.43 -17.64 -10.31
CA ILE A 198 8.96 -18.10 -11.61
C ILE A 198 10.09 -19.12 -11.43
N LEU A 199 10.94 -18.91 -10.42
CA LEU A 199 12.02 -19.86 -10.12
C LEU A 199 11.52 -21.19 -9.57
N ALA A 200 10.39 -21.17 -8.84
CA ALA A 200 9.83 -22.37 -8.21
C ALA A 200 8.97 -23.22 -9.18
N GLY A 201 8.46 -22.67 -10.27
CA GLY A 201 7.62 -23.33 -11.28
C GLY A 201 8.38 -23.75 -12.51
#